data_5a9b66865abaaa764d7510f5980ddbee
#
_entry.id   5a9b66865abaaa764d7510f5980ddbee
#
_cell.length_a   1.000
_cell.length_b   1.000
_cell.length_c   1.000
_cell.angle_alpha   90.00
_cell.angle_beta   90.00
_cell.angle_gamma   90.00
#
_symmetry.space_group_name_H-M   'P 1'
#
loop_
_entity.id
_entity.type
_entity.pdbx_description
1 polymer ?
#
loop_
_entity_poly.entity_id
_entity_poly.type
_entity_poly.pdbx_seq_one_letter_code
_entity_poly.pdbx_strand_id
1 'polypeptide(L)'
;MKDSSGRVFSFTEDSLSQPLIYTADGLSVEFRYSVAGVLSSATSTYGDKVATRRYYYDDLRGRNLLTGITDERGQRYATWSYDAEGRAISSEHAGGADRVEVTYNDDGSSTVTNELGKKATYRFQTIQGIKRITAIEGEPSPNCPSSNSTFTYDDRGLLKTKTDNKGIVTTYDYNDRGLEVTRTEAIGTPQARTVTTEWHPSMYLPLAVTEPDRITRYQYNAQGGQLSRTVENR
;
A
#
# COMPACT_ATOMS: atom_id res chain seq x y z
N MET A 1 -14.70 22.20 -11.60
CA MET A 1 -15.31 21.58 -10.40
C MET A 1 -15.25 22.58 -9.24
N LYS A 2 -16.19 22.49 -8.29
CA LYS A 2 -16.13 23.27 -7.02
C LYS A 2 -16.21 22.31 -5.85
N ASP A 3 -15.44 22.54 -4.80
CA ASP A 3 -15.59 21.79 -3.55
C ASP A 3 -16.68 22.40 -2.65
N SER A 4 -16.92 21.79 -1.48
CA SER A 4 -17.91 22.25 -0.50
C SER A 4 -17.58 23.62 0.12
N SER A 5 -16.34 24.10 0.00
CA SER A 5 -15.87 25.41 0.45
C SER A 5 -15.93 26.47 -0.66
N GLY A 6 -16.41 26.10 -1.85
CA GLY A 6 -16.54 26.99 -3.00
C GLY A 6 -15.26 27.20 -3.81
N ARG A 7 -14.15 26.48 -3.49
CA ARG A 7 -12.91 26.56 -4.25
C ARG A 7 -13.11 25.97 -5.64
N VAL A 8 -12.56 26.63 -6.65
CA VAL A 8 -12.68 26.23 -8.06
C VAL A 8 -11.43 25.47 -8.47
N PHE A 9 -11.65 24.28 -9.05
CA PHE A 9 -10.62 23.45 -9.67
C PHE A 9 -10.83 23.43 -11.17
N SER A 10 -9.80 23.70 -11.95
CA SER A 10 -9.82 23.64 -13.40
C SER A 10 -8.79 22.64 -13.90
N PHE A 11 -9.14 21.91 -14.96
CA PHE A 11 -8.25 20.98 -15.64
C PHE A 11 -8.30 21.28 -17.13
N THR A 12 -7.14 21.18 -17.79
CA THR A 12 -7.05 21.08 -19.24
C THR A 12 -6.38 19.74 -19.58
N GLU A 13 -6.76 19.15 -20.69
CA GLU A 13 -6.27 17.86 -21.17
C GLU A 13 -5.87 18.00 -22.66
N ASP A 14 -4.98 17.10 -23.09
CA ASP A 14 -4.66 16.95 -24.51
C ASP A 14 -5.66 16.03 -25.23
N SER A 15 -5.42 15.75 -26.51
CA SER A 15 -6.27 14.87 -27.34
C SER A 15 -6.27 13.40 -26.89
N LEU A 16 -5.38 12.99 -25.99
CA LEU A 16 -5.29 11.66 -25.39
C LEU A 16 -5.85 11.61 -23.97
N SER A 17 -6.55 12.68 -23.53
CA SER A 17 -7.07 12.85 -22.16
C SER A 17 -5.96 12.83 -21.10
N GLN A 18 -4.73 13.24 -21.45
CA GLN A 18 -3.67 13.45 -20.49
C GLN A 18 -3.80 14.84 -19.87
N PRO A 19 -3.76 14.99 -18.52
CA PRO A 19 -3.86 16.29 -17.89
C PRO A 19 -2.66 17.17 -18.27
N LEU A 20 -2.93 18.37 -18.76
CA LEU A 20 -1.90 19.36 -19.11
C LEU A 20 -1.70 20.40 -18.02
N ILE A 21 -2.80 20.95 -17.51
CA ILE A 21 -2.76 21.99 -16.47
C ILE A 21 -3.85 21.70 -15.44
N TYR A 22 -3.47 21.79 -14.15
CA TYR A 22 -4.37 21.84 -13.02
C TYR A 22 -4.23 23.20 -12.33
N THR A 23 -5.34 23.87 -11.99
CA THR A 23 -5.32 25.12 -11.20
C THR A 23 -6.30 25.07 -10.05
N ALA A 24 -5.86 25.59 -8.89
CA ALA A 24 -6.70 25.76 -7.69
C ALA A 24 -6.06 26.83 -6.78
N ASP A 25 -6.86 27.81 -6.34
CA ASP A 25 -6.48 28.82 -5.31
C ASP A 25 -5.10 29.47 -5.56
N GLY A 26 -4.82 29.87 -6.79
CA GLY A 26 -3.54 30.49 -7.17
C GLY A 26 -2.38 29.51 -7.40
N LEU A 27 -2.57 28.21 -7.14
CA LEU A 27 -1.65 27.16 -7.56
C LEU A 27 -1.96 26.78 -9.01
N SER A 28 -0.93 26.69 -9.85
CA SER A 28 -0.99 26.06 -11.15
C SER A 28 0.02 24.92 -11.21
N VAL A 29 -0.36 23.77 -11.75
CA VAL A 29 0.54 22.65 -12.01
C VAL A 29 0.46 22.30 -13.49
N GLU A 30 1.56 22.48 -14.22
CA GLU A 30 1.71 22.12 -15.64
C GLU A 30 2.39 20.75 -15.73
N PHE A 31 1.77 19.84 -16.50
CA PHE A 31 2.31 18.51 -16.77
C PHE A 31 2.84 18.46 -18.20
N ARG A 32 4.01 17.89 -18.40
CA ARG A 32 4.61 17.68 -19.71
C ARG A 32 4.92 16.21 -19.94
N TYR A 33 4.65 15.76 -21.13
CA TYR A 33 4.83 14.37 -21.54
C TYR A 33 5.93 14.28 -22.62
N SER A 34 6.61 13.15 -22.65
CA SER A 34 7.55 12.83 -23.73
C SER A 34 6.81 12.44 -25.00
N VAL A 35 7.53 12.34 -26.12
CA VAL A 35 6.97 11.81 -27.39
C VAL A 35 6.45 10.37 -27.25
N ALA A 36 6.88 9.63 -26.22
CA ALA A 36 6.39 8.29 -25.90
C ALA A 36 5.10 8.30 -25.07
N GLY A 37 4.55 9.48 -24.72
CA GLY A 37 3.33 9.63 -23.93
C GLY A 37 3.51 9.41 -22.43
N VAL A 38 4.74 9.37 -21.91
CA VAL A 38 4.99 9.25 -20.46
C VAL A 38 5.29 10.62 -19.84
N LEU A 39 4.85 10.82 -18.59
CA LEU A 39 5.04 12.07 -17.86
C LEU A 39 6.53 12.37 -17.68
N SER A 40 7.01 13.47 -18.23
CA SER A 40 8.42 13.88 -18.15
C SER A 40 8.69 14.95 -17.09
N SER A 41 7.71 15.82 -16.83
CA SER A 41 7.82 16.80 -15.72
C SER A 41 6.47 17.27 -15.23
N ALA A 42 6.44 17.73 -13.98
CA ALA A 42 5.36 18.48 -13.36
C ALA A 42 5.95 19.77 -12.78
N THR A 43 5.46 20.93 -13.23
CA THR A 43 5.90 22.26 -12.78
C THR A 43 4.77 22.92 -12.01
N SER A 44 4.97 23.16 -10.72
CA SER A 44 4.04 23.91 -9.88
C SER A 44 4.45 25.40 -9.82
N THR A 45 3.47 26.28 -9.91
CA THR A 45 3.63 27.73 -9.78
C THR A 45 2.64 28.25 -8.75
N TYR A 46 3.12 28.98 -7.74
CA TYR A 46 2.31 29.65 -6.73
C TYR A 46 2.91 31.03 -6.43
N GLY A 47 2.25 32.09 -6.87
CA GLY A 47 2.81 33.43 -6.90
C GLY A 47 4.12 33.45 -7.75
N ASP A 48 5.19 33.97 -7.20
CA ASP A 48 6.52 34.03 -7.86
C ASP A 48 7.36 32.73 -7.68
N LYS A 49 6.82 31.74 -6.97
CA LYS A 49 7.54 30.48 -6.72
C LYS A 49 7.24 29.47 -7.82
N VAL A 50 8.29 28.99 -8.46
CA VAL A 50 8.23 27.94 -9.47
C VAL A 50 9.08 26.77 -9.03
N ALA A 51 8.52 25.57 -9.10
CA ALA A 51 9.18 24.34 -8.70
C ALA A 51 8.87 23.22 -9.71
N THR A 52 9.90 22.55 -10.19
CA THR A 52 9.76 21.51 -11.24
C THR A 52 10.30 20.18 -10.76
N ARG A 53 9.46 19.15 -10.79
CA ARG A 53 9.84 17.75 -10.61
C ARG A 53 9.98 17.10 -11.99
N ARG A 54 11.04 16.27 -12.17
CA ARG A 54 11.31 15.57 -13.43
C ARG A 54 11.31 14.07 -13.25
N TYR A 55 10.83 13.36 -14.27
CA TYR A 55 10.69 11.91 -14.31
C TYR A 55 11.51 11.36 -15.48
N TYR A 56 12.25 10.28 -15.24
CA TYR A 56 13.19 9.69 -16.19
C TYR A 56 12.79 8.26 -16.51
N TYR A 57 12.94 7.90 -17.80
CA TYR A 57 12.59 6.58 -18.35
C TYR A 57 13.74 6.14 -19.26
N ASP A 58 14.94 6.03 -18.68
CA ASP A 58 16.19 5.80 -19.40
C ASP A 58 16.40 4.31 -19.76
N ASP A 59 15.49 3.41 -19.33
CA ASP A 59 15.54 2.01 -19.66
C ASP A 59 14.99 1.76 -21.07
N LEU A 60 15.89 1.41 -22.02
CA LEU A 60 15.53 1.20 -23.40
C LEU A 60 14.65 -0.04 -23.66
N ARG A 61 14.49 -0.93 -22.67
CA ARG A 61 13.65 -2.13 -22.76
C ARG A 61 12.17 -1.83 -22.61
N GLY A 62 11.81 -0.74 -21.94
CA GLY A 62 10.41 -0.38 -21.78
C GLY A 62 10.19 1.11 -21.51
N ARG A 63 9.51 1.78 -22.43
CA ARG A 63 9.22 3.21 -22.34
C ARG A 63 8.44 3.66 -21.11
N ASN A 64 7.81 2.72 -20.36
CA ASN A 64 7.03 3.00 -19.17
C ASN A 64 7.79 2.66 -17.86
N LEU A 65 9.06 2.26 -17.97
CA LEU A 65 9.89 1.92 -16.81
C LEU A 65 10.47 3.21 -16.23
N LEU A 66 9.91 3.70 -15.13
CA LEU A 66 10.40 4.89 -14.43
C LEU A 66 11.74 4.58 -13.77
N THR A 67 12.83 5.18 -14.27
CA THR A 67 14.18 4.94 -13.75
C THR A 67 14.62 5.98 -12.72
N GLY A 68 13.89 7.09 -12.60
CA GLY A 68 14.24 8.08 -11.60
C GLY A 68 13.36 9.30 -11.53
N ILE A 69 13.50 9.99 -10.39
CA ILE A 69 12.87 11.28 -10.13
C ILE A 69 13.94 12.28 -9.68
N THR A 70 13.88 13.50 -10.21
CA THR A 70 14.61 14.67 -9.69
C THR A 70 13.61 15.60 -9.02
N ASP A 71 13.89 16.00 -7.79
CA ASP A 71 13.04 16.88 -6.99
C ASP A 71 13.05 18.34 -7.47
N GLU A 72 12.29 19.19 -6.81
CA GLU A 72 12.10 20.60 -7.12
C GLU A 72 13.39 21.44 -6.91
N ARG A 73 14.41 20.89 -6.21
CA ARG A 73 15.73 21.49 -6.00
C ARG A 73 16.74 21.05 -7.07
N GLY A 74 16.31 20.22 -8.02
CA GLY A 74 17.15 19.63 -9.05
C GLY A 74 18.05 18.49 -8.55
N GLN A 75 17.74 17.92 -7.37
CA GLN A 75 18.48 16.80 -6.80
C GLN A 75 17.80 15.48 -7.16
N ARG A 76 18.60 14.43 -7.44
CA ARG A 76 18.06 13.08 -7.63
C ARG A 76 17.38 12.62 -6.36
N TYR A 77 16.06 12.44 -6.40
CA TYR A 77 15.24 12.03 -5.26
C TYR A 77 15.20 10.51 -5.12
N ALA A 78 14.97 9.80 -6.24
CA ALA A 78 14.89 8.34 -6.24
C ALA A 78 15.38 7.76 -7.57
N THR A 79 15.85 6.50 -7.51
CA THR A 79 16.32 5.72 -8.67
C THR A 79 15.77 4.31 -8.58
N TRP A 80 15.35 3.75 -9.73
CA TRP A 80 14.89 2.38 -9.87
C TRP A 80 15.60 1.68 -11.01
N SER A 81 15.81 0.38 -10.89
CA SER A 81 16.30 -0.47 -11.97
C SER A 81 15.40 -1.70 -12.17
N TYR A 82 15.49 -2.30 -13.35
CA TYR A 82 14.60 -3.37 -13.79
C TYR A 82 15.42 -4.51 -14.39
N ASP A 83 14.86 -5.73 -14.33
CA ASP A 83 15.40 -6.90 -15.02
C ASP A 83 14.96 -6.95 -16.50
N ALA A 84 15.36 -8.03 -17.19
CA ALA A 84 15.02 -8.21 -18.61
C ALA A 84 13.51 -8.37 -18.87
N GLU A 85 12.75 -8.81 -17.86
CA GLU A 85 11.29 -8.98 -17.89
C GLU A 85 10.54 -7.69 -17.49
N GLY A 86 11.28 -6.59 -17.20
CA GLY A 86 10.70 -5.32 -16.78
C GLY A 86 10.21 -5.30 -15.32
N ARG A 87 10.65 -6.26 -14.49
CA ARG A 87 10.32 -6.28 -13.05
C ARG A 87 11.33 -5.43 -12.29
N ALA A 88 10.87 -4.66 -11.31
CA ALA A 88 11.75 -3.82 -10.49
C ALA A 88 12.70 -4.68 -9.63
N ILE A 89 14.01 -4.45 -9.75
CA ILE A 89 15.05 -5.16 -8.99
C ILE A 89 15.78 -4.28 -7.99
N SER A 90 15.67 -2.95 -8.07
CA SER A 90 16.16 -2.06 -7.03
C SER A 90 15.38 -0.77 -6.92
N SER A 91 15.40 -0.20 -5.73
CA SER A 91 14.89 1.13 -5.40
C SER A 91 15.83 1.77 -4.40
N GLU A 92 16.19 3.06 -4.61
CA GLU A 92 17.00 3.82 -3.66
C GLU A 92 16.65 5.31 -3.69
N HIS A 93 16.87 6.00 -2.59
CA HIS A 93 16.85 7.46 -2.52
C HIS A 93 18.22 8.08 -2.85
N ALA A 94 18.30 9.41 -2.85
CA ALA A 94 19.52 10.16 -3.12
C ALA A 94 20.72 9.66 -2.31
N GLY A 95 21.84 9.42 -2.99
CA GLY A 95 23.06 8.93 -2.36
C GLY A 95 23.05 7.45 -1.97
N GLY A 96 22.07 6.67 -2.46
CA GLY A 96 21.93 5.24 -2.15
C GLY A 96 21.23 4.96 -0.81
N ALA A 97 20.61 6.00 -0.20
CA ALA A 97 19.87 5.83 1.05
C ALA A 97 18.62 4.97 0.83
N ASP A 98 18.23 4.21 1.87
CA ASP A 98 17.06 3.31 1.88
C ASP A 98 17.07 2.31 0.70
N ARG A 99 18.27 1.87 0.28
CA ARG A 99 18.41 0.96 -0.84
C ARG A 99 17.75 -0.38 -0.54
N VAL A 100 16.87 -0.79 -1.44
CA VAL A 100 16.23 -2.11 -1.44
C VAL A 100 16.54 -2.80 -2.76
N GLU A 101 16.92 -4.07 -2.68
CA GLU A 101 17.13 -4.94 -3.85
C GLU A 101 16.16 -6.11 -3.81
N VAL A 102 15.69 -6.53 -4.98
CA VAL A 102 14.77 -7.68 -5.12
C VAL A 102 15.41 -8.68 -6.09
N THR A 103 15.52 -9.92 -5.64
CA THR A 103 15.88 -11.07 -6.47
C THR A 103 14.64 -11.95 -6.66
N TYR A 104 14.29 -12.24 -7.90
CA TYR A 104 13.23 -13.18 -8.25
C TYR A 104 13.86 -14.55 -8.43
N ASN A 105 13.50 -15.48 -7.54
CA ASN A 105 14.11 -16.81 -7.49
C ASN A 105 13.41 -17.78 -8.45
N ASP A 106 14.12 -18.83 -8.91
CA ASP A 106 13.60 -19.84 -9.85
C ASP A 106 12.44 -20.67 -9.27
N ASP A 107 12.33 -20.75 -7.92
CA ASP A 107 11.24 -21.42 -7.22
C ASP A 107 9.96 -20.54 -7.13
N GLY A 108 9.97 -19.36 -7.74
CA GLY A 108 8.85 -18.42 -7.74
C GLY A 108 8.76 -17.53 -6.49
N SER A 109 9.65 -17.69 -5.53
CA SER A 109 9.81 -16.79 -4.39
C SER A 109 10.54 -15.50 -4.78
N SER A 110 10.55 -14.49 -3.90
CA SER A 110 11.34 -13.27 -4.08
C SER A 110 12.15 -12.98 -2.82
N THR A 111 13.43 -12.69 -2.97
CA THR A 111 14.30 -12.26 -1.88
C THR A 111 14.50 -10.76 -1.93
N VAL A 112 14.17 -10.08 -0.83
CA VAL A 112 14.34 -8.63 -0.65
C VAL A 112 15.54 -8.40 0.27
N THR A 113 16.50 -7.60 -0.18
CA THR A 113 17.66 -7.18 0.60
C THR A 113 17.53 -5.70 0.92
N ASN A 114 17.59 -5.32 2.19
CA ASN A 114 17.55 -3.92 2.62
C ASN A 114 18.95 -3.28 2.59
N GLU A 115 19.05 -1.97 2.87
CA GLU A 115 20.29 -1.20 2.88
C GLU A 115 21.37 -1.75 3.86
N LEU A 116 20.94 -2.45 4.92
CA LEU A 116 21.83 -3.07 5.91
C LEU A 116 22.26 -4.50 5.51
N GLY A 117 21.89 -4.95 4.31
CA GLY A 117 22.18 -6.29 3.81
C GLY A 117 21.29 -7.39 4.41
N LYS A 118 20.27 -7.05 5.22
CA LYS A 118 19.32 -8.02 5.75
C LYS A 118 18.42 -8.51 4.63
N LYS A 119 18.27 -9.83 4.54
CA LYS A 119 17.42 -10.50 3.56
C LYS A 119 16.13 -11.01 4.16
N ALA A 120 15.07 -10.94 3.38
CA ALA A 120 13.79 -11.59 3.66
C ALA A 120 13.29 -12.26 2.38
N THR A 121 12.91 -13.54 2.46
CA THR A 121 12.37 -14.29 1.34
C THR A 121 10.86 -14.39 1.47
N TYR A 122 10.16 -13.97 0.43
CA TYR A 122 8.71 -13.98 0.31
C TYR A 122 8.29 -15.16 -0.54
N ARG A 123 7.48 -16.06 0.02
CA ARG A 123 6.89 -17.20 -0.71
C ARG A 123 5.43 -16.91 -1.04
N PHE A 124 5.00 -17.41 -2.18
CA PHE A 124 3.68 -17.10 -2.72
C PHE A 124 2.93 -18.38 -3.13
N GLN A 125 1.60 -18.29 -3.08
CA GLN A 125 0.66 -19.19 -3.72
C GLN A 125 -0.32 -18.38 -4.56
N THR A 126 -0.70 -18.90 -5.72
CA THR A 126 -1.77 -18.29 -6.52
C THR A 126 -3.12 -18.86 -6.10
N ILE A 127 -4.03 -17.97 -5.66
CA ILE A 127 -5.41 -18.31 -5.27
C ILE A 127 -6.32 -17.44 -6.14
N GLN A 128 -7.21 -18.06 -6.91
CA GLN A 128 -8.11 -17.36 -7.85
C GLN A 128 -7.38 -16.38 -8.78
N GLY A 129 -6.20 -16.74 -9.28
CA GLY A 129 -5.39 -15.91 -10.18
C GLY A 129 -4.59 -14.79 -9.51
N ILE A 130 -4.67 -14.63 -8.19
CA ILE A 130 -3.94 -13.60 -7.43
C ILE A 130 -2.85 -14.24 -6.59
N LYS A 131 -1.61 -13.73 -6.70
CA LYS A 131 -0.51 -14.13 -5.82
C LYS A 131 -0.76 -13.65 -4.38
N ARG A 132 -0.73 -14.59 -3.44
CA ARG A 132 -0.84 -14.35 -1.99
C ARG A 132 0.46 -14.79 -1.31
N ILE A 133 0.94 -14.00 -0.33
CA ILE A 133 2.14 -14.34 0.46
C ILE A 133 1.78 -15.47 1.42
N THR A 134 2.47 -16.62 1.33
CA THR A 134 2.28 -17.75 2.25
C THR A 134 3.33 -17.82 3.35
N ALA A 135 4.52 -17.26 3.11
CA ALA A 135 5.55 -17.14 4.12
C ALA A 135 6.44 -15.91 3.87
N ILE A 136 6.95 -15.34 4.95
CA ILE A 136 8.06 -14.39 4.96
C ILE A 136 9.14 -14.99 5.84
N GLU A 137 10.30 -15.27 5.25
CA GLU A 137 11.46 -15.84 5.91
C GLU A 137 12.56 -14.77 5.93
N GLY A 138 13.02 -14.36 7.11
CA GLY A 138 14.06 -13.34 7.26
C GLY A 138 15.24 -13.83 8.06
N GLU A 139 16.40 -13.21 7.86
CA GLU A 139 17.60 -13.51 8.63
C GLU A 139 17.41 -13.04 10.09
N PRO A 140 17.80 -13.87 11.09
CA PRO A 140 17.80 -13.44 12.47
C PRO A 140 18.85 -12.31 12.68
N SER A 141 18.54 -11.39 13.58
CA SER A 141 19.49 -10.34 13.99
C SER A 141 19.57 -10.30 15.53
N PRO A 142 20.59 -9.66 16.13
CA PRO A 142 20.70 -9.58 17.59
C PRO A 142 19.49 -8.99 18.30
N ASN A 143 18.77 -8.09 17.60
CA ASN A 143 17.60 -7.41 18.16
C ASN A 143 16.26 -7.99 17.64
N CYS A 144 16.30 -8.94 16.70
CA CYS A 144 15.12 -9.60 16.16
C CYS A 144 15.49 -11.07 15.85
N PRO A 145 15.18 -12.01 16.75
CA PRO A 145 15.66 -13.39 16.65
C PRO A 145 15.15 -14.13 15.41
N SER A 146 14.00 -13.71 14.87
CA SER A 146 13.46 -14.25 13.63
C SER A 146 12.39 -13.30 13.09
N SER A 147 12.34 -13.08 11.80
CA SER A 147 11.28 -12.34 11.10
C SER A 147 10.35 -13.26 10.31
N ASN A 148 10.34 -14.58 10.64
CA ASN A 148 9.52 -15.53 9.92
C ASN A 148 8.05 -15.39 10.28
N SER A 149 7.21 -15.40 9.27
CA SER A 149 5.74 -15.43 9.42
C SER A 149 5.15 -16.32 8.36
N THR A 150 4.05 -17.01 8.68
CA THR A 150 3.32 -17.81 7.69
C THR A 150 1.85 -17.38 7.64
N PHE A 151 1.24 -17.59 6.47
CA PHE A 151 -0.11 -17.17 6.18
C PHE A 151 -0.87 -18.27 5.46
N THR A 152 -2.12 -18.51 5.82
CA THR A 152 -3.04 -19.36 5.07
C THR A 152 -4.27 -18.56 4.66
N TYR A 153 -4.96 -19.02 3.64
CA TYR A 153 -6.10 -18.33 3.06
C TYR A 153 -7.28 -19.28 2.89
N ASP A 154 -8.49 -18.75 2.86
CA ASP A 154 -9.67 -19.49 2.44
C ASP A 154 -9.74 -19.59 0.90
N ASP A 155 -10.71 -20.33 0.37
CA ASP A 155 -10.89 -20.54 -1.07
C ASP A 155 -11.22 -19.25 -1.85
N ARG A 156 -11.63 -18.19 -1.15
CA ARG A 156 -11.85 -16.84 -1.71
C ARG A 156 -10.57 -16.00 -1.73
N GLY A 157 -9.46 -16.51 -1.15
CA GLY A 157 -8.20 -15.80 -1.00
C GLY A 157 -8.20 -14.78 0.15
N LEU A 158 -9.12 -14.89 1.11
CA LEU A 158 -9.11 -14.11 2.35
C LEU A 158 -8.19 -14.77 3.37
N LEU A 159 -7.49 -13.97 4.17
CA LEU A 159 -6.53 -14.45 5.17
C LEU A 159 -7.23 -15.29 6.24
N LYS A 160 -6.90 -16.57 6.35
CA LYS A 160 -7.48 -17.48 7.34
C LYS A 160 -6.67 -17.57 8.62
N THR A 161 -5.34 -17.67 8.49
CA THR A 161 -4.44 -17.68 9.65
C THR A 161 -3.18 -16.86 9.36
N LYS A 162 -2.63 -16.27 10.41
CA LYS A 162 -1.28 -15.71 10.44
C LYS A 162 -0.54 -16.32 11.64
N THR A 163 0.63 -16.87 11.40
CA THR A 163 1.54 -17.30 12.46
C THR A 163 2.74 -16.36 12.48
N ASP A 164 3.03 -15.78 13.64
CA ASP A 164 4.19 -14.90 13.81
C ASP A 164 5.50 -15.67 14.03
N ASN A 165 6.59 -14.95 14.15
CA ASN A 165 7.93 -15.50 14.38
C ASN A 165 8.13 -16.22 15.73
N LYS A 166 7.17 -16.11 16.66
CA LYS A 166 7.15 -16.83 17.95
C LYS A 166 6.25 -18.06 17.90
N GLY A 167 5.64 -18.35 16.74
CA GLY A 167 4.68 -19.42 16.57
C GLY A 167 3.27 -19.06 17.09
N ILE A 168 3.03 -17.79 17.42
CA ILE A 168 1.73 -17.34 17.89
C ILE A 168 0.76 -17.22 16.68
N VAL A 169 -0.38 -17.89 16.79
CA VAL A 169 -1.37 -17.97 15.71
C VAL A 169 -2.50 -16.98 15.95
N THR A 170 -2.84 -16.22 14.93
CA THR A 170 -4.06 -15.43 14.81
C THR A 170 -4.96 -16.04 13.73
N THR A 171 -6.24 -16.22 14.03
CA THR A 171 -7.25 -16.70 13.08
C THR A 171 -8.24 -15.61 12.70
N TYR A 172 -8.81 -15.73 11.51
CA TYR A 172 -9.75 -14.77 10.94
C TYR A 172 -10.93 -15.50 10.30
N ASP A 173 -12.14 -15.00 10.55
CA ASP A 173 -13.37 -15.47 9.88
C ASP A 173 -14.08 -14.29 9.22
N TYR A 174 -14.75 -14.57 8.11
CA TYR A 174 -15.37 -13.56 7.27
C TYR A 174 -16.80 -13.93 6.94
N ASN A 175 -17.65 -12.93 6.77
CA ASN A 175 -18.99 -13.14 6.20
C ASN A 175 -18.94 -13.34 4.67
N ASP A 176 -20.11 -13.55 4.07
CA ASP A 176 -20.24 -13.76 2.61
C ASP A 176 -19.77 -12.56 1.78
N ARG A 177 -19.75 -11.34 2.38
CA ARG A 177 -19.27 -10.12 1.73
C ARG A 177 -17.75 -9.97 1.84
N GLY A 178 -17.02 -10.90 2.48
CA GLY A 178 -15.59 -10.83 2.71
C GLY A 178 -15.17 -9.87 3.83
N LEU A 179 -16.09 -9.46 4.71
CA LEU A 179 -15.79 -8.61 5.85
C LEU A 179 -15.44 -9.47 7.08
N GLU A 180 -14.35 -9.13 7.78
CA GLU A 180 -13.90 -9.81 8.98
C GLU A 180 -14.99 -9.73 10.07
N VAL A 181 -15.51 -10.87 10.49
CA VAL A 181 -16.51 -10.96 11.56
C VAL A 181 -15.90 -11.44 12.87
N THR A 182 -14.80 -12.20 12.81
CA THR A 182 -14.09 -12.67 14.01
C THR A 182 -12.60 -12.67 13.75
N ARG A 183 -11.84 -12.19 14.71
CA ARG A 183 -10.39 -12.37 14.81
C ARG A 183 -10.04 -12.86 16.19
N THR A 184 -9.30 -13.99 16.28
CA THR A 184 -8.77 -14.50 17.53
C THR A 184 -7.25 -14.47 17.49
N GLU A 185 -6.66 -13.57 18.26
CA GLU A 185 -5.22 -13.42 18.46
C GLU A 185 -4.74 -14.43 19.50
N ALA A 186 -3.52 -14.95 19.34
CA ALA A 186 -2.86 -15.87 20.25
C ALA A 186 -3.72 -17.11 20.60
N ILE A 187 -4.44 -17.67 19.59
CA ILE A 187 -5.33 -18.83 19.79
C ILE A 187 -4.57 -20.00 20.43
N GLY A 188 -5.23 -20.68 21.38
CA GLY A 188 -4.64 -21.82 22.13
C GLY A 188 -3.68 -21.41 23.24
N THR A 189 -3.53 -20.14 23.56
CA THR A 189 -2.70 -19.63 24.66
C THR A 189 -3.56 -18.96 25.74
N PRO A 190 -3.03 -18.79 26.97
CA PRO A 190 -3.72 -18.00 28.02
C PRO A 190 -3.95 -16.52 27.65
N GLN A 191 -3.23 -16.00 26.65
CA GLN A 191 -3.36 -14.63 26.15
C GLN A 191 -4.32 -14.52 24.98
N ALA A 192 -5.08 -15.57 24.68
CA ALA A 192 -6.04 -15.57 23.56
C ALA A 192 -7.05 -14.42 23.72
N ARG A 193 -7.19 -13.63 22.66
CA ARG A 193 -8.07 -12.48 22.60
C ARG A 193 -8.93 -12.55 21.35
N THR A 194 -10.25 -12.54 21.52
CA THR A 194 -11.19 -12.55 20.41
C THR A 194 -11.84 -11.17 20.25
N VAL A 195 -11.85 -10.69 19.02
CA VAL A 195 -12.58 -9.50 18.59
C VAL A 195 -13.63 -9.93 17.59
N THR A 196 -14.89 -9.49 17.78
CA THR A 196 -15.97 -9.73 16.81
C THR A 196 -16.52 -8.40 16.30
N THR A 197 -16.89 -8.38 15.01
CA THR A 197 -17.44 -7.20 14.35
C THR A 197 -18.79 -7.51 13.73
N GLU A 198 -19.81 -6.77 14.12
CA GLU A 198 -21.13 -6.76 13.46
C GLU A 198 -21.11 -5.65 12.40
N TRP A 199 -21.48 -5.99 11.16
CA TRP A 199 -21.45 -5.10 10.03
C TRP A 199 -22.85 -4.64 9.61
N HIS A 200 -22.92 -3.39 9.13
CA HIS A 200 -24.13 -2.89 8.49
C HIS A 200 -24.51 -3.79 7.29
N PRO A 201 -25.80 -4.12 7.11
CA PRO A 201 -26.21 -5.11 6.11
C PRO A 201 -25.87 -4.75 4.66
N SER A 202 -25.84 -3.45 4.31
CA SER A 202 -25.57 -2.98 2.95
C SER A 202 -24.33 -2.07 2.82
N MET A 203 -23.80 -1.51 3.91
CA MET A 203 -22.61 -0.64 3.90
C MET A 203 -21.40 -1.35 4.50
N TYR A 204 -20.18 -0.90 4.16
CA TYR A 204 -18.93 -1.39 4.73
C TYR A 204 -18.59 -0.65 6.03
N LEU A 205 -19.58 -0.58 6.94
CA LEU A 205 -19.51 0.15 8.20
C LEU A 205 -19.80 -0.80 9.36
N PRO A 206 -18.96 -0.83 10.44
CA PRO A 206 -19.23 -1.65 11.61
C PRO A 206 -20.39 -1.08 12.42
N LEU A 207 -21.31 -1.91 12.87
CA LEU A 207 -22.36 -1.55 13.83
C LEU A 207 -21.92 -1.78 15.27
N ALA A 208 -21.17 -2.84 15.51
CA ALA A 208 -20.55 -3.11 16.80
C ALA A 208 -19.19 -3.78 16.64
N VAL A 209 -18.27 -3.43 17.51
CA VAL A 209 -16.99 -4.12 17.70
C VAL A 209 -16.93 -4.56 19.17
N THR A 210 -16.88 -5.88 19.38
CA THR A 210 -16.80 -6.49 20.71
C THR A 210 -15.38 -6.99 20.93
N GLU A 211 -14.75 -6.47 21.98
CA GLU A 211 -13.46 -6.88 22.50
C GLU A 211 -13.66 -7.60 23.86
N PRO A 212 -12.67 -8.25 24.46
CA PRO A 212 -12.83 -8.95 25.72
C PRO A 212 -13.37 -8.09 26.87
N ASP A 213 -12.98 -6.83 26.92
CA ASP A 213 -13.24 -5.88 28.02
C ASP A 213 -14.24 -4.77 27.67
N ARG A 214 -14.62 -4.63 26.39
CA ARG A 214 -15.50 -3.54 25.95
C ARG A 214 -16.28 -3.86 24.69
N ILE A 215 -17.37 -3.11 24.48
CA ILE A 215 -18.14 -3.10 23.23
C ILE A 215 -18.19 -1.64 22.76
N THR A 216 -17.80 -1.43 21.50
CA THR A 216 -17.98 -0.15 20.80
C THR A 216 -19.12 -0.28 19.81
N ARG A 217 -20.15 0.58 19.92
CA ARG A 217 -21.31 0.61 19.02
C ARG A 217 -21.31 1.88 18.18
N TYR A 218 -21.78 1.77 16.95
CA TYR A 218 -21.86 2.87 16.00
C TYR A 218 -23.26 2.99 15.42
N GLN A 219 -23.68 4.23 15.14
CA GLN A 219 -24.90 4.52 14.42
C GLN A 219 -24.58 5.44 13.24
N TYR A 220 -25.27 5.20 12.12
CA TYR A 220 -25.04 5.93 10.89
C TYR A 220 -26.37 6.44 10.31
N ASN A 221 -26.32 7.54 9.54
CA ASN A 221 -27.43 7.97 8.71
C ASN A 221 -27.50 7.14 7.42
N ALA A 222 -28.52 7.37 6.60
CA ALA A 222 -28.74 6.64 5.35
C ALA A 222 -27.60 6.83 4.31
N GLN A 223 -26.79 7.88 4.43
CA GLN A 223 -25.64 8.19 3.57
C GLN A 223 -24.32 7.65 4.13
N GLY A 224 -24.34 6.93 5.27
CA GLY A 224 -23.15 6.38 5.91
C GLY A 224 -22.40 7.37 6.80
N GLY A 225 -22.93 8.56 7.03
CA GLY A 225 -22.38 9.52 7.99
C GLY A 225 -22.59 9.03 9.43
N GLN A 226 -21.53 8.98 10.24
CA GLN A 226 -21.60 8.55 11.64
C GLN A 226 -22.39 9.53 12.49
N LEU A 227 -23.44 9.05 13.16
CA LEU A 227 -24.30 9.83 14.07
C LEU A 227 -23.83 9.70 15.53
N SER A 228 -23.44 8.50 15.94
CA SER A 228 -22.97 8.27 17.30
C SER A 228 -21.91 7.17 17.37
N ARG A 229 -21.11 7.22 18.44
CA ARG A 229 -20.22 6.17 18.90
C ARG A 229 -20.31 6.06 20.40
N THR A 230 -20.63 4.89 20.91
CA THR A 230 -20.69 4.60 22.36
C THR A 230 -19.71 3.49 22.71
N VAL A 231 -19.15 3.53 23.91
CA VAL A 231 -18.25 2.51 24.44
C VAL A 231 -18.82 2.05 25.78
N GLU A 232 -19.00 0.75 25.92
CA GLU A 232 -19.48 0.07 27.12
C GLU A 232 -18.42 -0.92 27.60
N ASN A 233 -18.07 -0.90 28.88
CA ASN A 233 -17.18 -1.92 29.49
C ASN A 233 -17.97 -3.22 29.70
N ARG A 234 -17.28 -4.35 29.59
CA ARG A 234 -17.82 -5.70 29.81
C ARG A 234 -17.41 -6.24 31.16
#